data_304330c4cff51ae6ae28318c14cc53f2
#
_entry.id   304330c4cff51ae6ae28318c14cc53f2
#
_cell.length_a   1.000
_cell.length_b   1.000
_cell.length_c   1.000
_cell.angle_alpha   90.00
_cell.angle_beta   90.00
_cell.angle_gamma   90.00
#
_symmetry.space_group_name_H-M   'P 1'
#
loop_
_entity.id
_entity.type
_entity.pdbx_description
1 polymer ?
#
loop_
_entity_poly.entity_id
_entity_poly.type
_entity_poly.pdbx_seq_one_letter_code
_entity_poly.pdbx_strand_id
1 'polypeptide(L)'
;MSPAANLIWVASVGLVAFSVISIRLLPPELDEHRGDGSSVTTSSVAWFGKASLPLWILGIGATGTFIAEGSAADWGALLLRDEMNVSVGYYASAFATFALAMIISRFLGDRWLERFGPYKVVRFLGVVGGTSWGILMLLGIWLSGTFPLLAIILVNTGFFFAGIAIGPMFPAFILGSANIPGIAPSVGIARVGVISIGAYFVGPTVVGVLSDQITLTYAMLYPVLALILSGYLARALRGV
;
A
#
# COMPACT_ATOMS: atom_id res chain seq x y z
N MET A 1 -17.29 27.85 -1.43
CA MET A 1 -18.03 26.84 -2.24
C MET A 1 -18.50 25.76 -1.28
N SER A 2 -19.69 25.18 -1.50
CA SER A 2 -20.14 24.02 -0.71
C SER A 2 -19.28 22.78 -1.04
N PRO A 3 -19.13 21.81 -0.11
CA PRO A 3 -18.41 20.56 -0.38
C PRO A 3 -18.91 19.85 -1.63
N ALA A 4 -20.21 19.85 -1.85
CA ALA A 4 -20.82 19.27 -3.05
C ALA A 4 -20.40 20.00 -4.34
N ALA A 5 -20.34 21.33 -4.33
CA ALA A 5 -19.88 22.11 -5.48
C ALA A 5 -18.39 21.84 -5.82
N ASN A 6 -17.54 21.68 -4.80
CA ASN A 6 -16.14 21.29 -4.99
C ASN A 6 -16.01 19.91 -5.62
N LEU A 7 -16.78 18.93 -5.13
CA LEU A 7 -16.77 17.56 -5.68
C LEU A 7 -17.22 17.55 -7.16
N ILE A 8 -18.28 18.26 -7.48
CA ILE A 8 -18.79 18.36 -8.87
C ILE A 8 -17.73 19.02 -9.76
N TRP A 9 -17.08 20.08 -9.30
CA TRP A 9 -16.02 20.77 -10.06
C TRP A 9 -14.82 19.84 -10.34
N VAL A 10 -14.30 19.19 -9.31
CA VAL A 10 -13.16 18.26 -9.44
C VAL A 10 -13.52 17.09 -10.35
N ALA A 11 -14.72 16.50 -10.17
CA ALA A 11 -15.19 15.41 -11.01
C ALA A 11 -15.33 15.83 -12.49
N SER A 12 -15.89 17.03 -12.76
CA SER A 12 -16.07 17.55 -14.12
C SER A 12 -14.73 17.82 -14.79
N VAL A 13 -13.80 18.48 -14.11
CA VAL A 13 -12.45 18.74 -14.62
C VAL A 13 -11.72 17.43 -14.87
N GLY A 14 -11.81 16.47 -13.95
CA GLY A 14 -11.20 15.15 -14.11
C GLY A 14 -11.78 14.39 -15.30
N LEU A 15 -13.09 14.41 -15.49
CA LEU A 15 -13.75 13.77 -16.62
C LEU A 15 -13.31 14.37 -17.96
N VAL A 16 -13.25 15.70 -18.06
CA VAL A 16 -12.78 16.40 -19.28
C VAL A 16 -11.32 16.07 -19.55
N ALA A 17 -10.44 16.18 -18.56
CA ALA A 17 -9.04 15.86 -18.69
C ALA A 17 -8.82 14.40 -19.14
N PHE A 18 -9.52 13.45 -18.50
CA PHE A 18 -9.47 12.04 -18.86
C PHE A 18 -9.97 11.79 -20.29
N SER A 19 -11.07 12.43 -20.69
CA SER A 19 -11.61 12.33 -22.05
C SER A 19 -10.62 12.85 -23.10
N VAL A 20 -9.97 13.98 -22.83
CA VAL A 20 -8.95 14.55 -23.74
C VAL A 20 -7.72 13.64 -23.85
N ILE A 21 -7.27 13.09 -22.71
CA ILE A 21 -6.12 12.17 -22.69
C ILE A 21 -6.48 10.86 -23.41
N SER A 22 -7.69 10.33 -23.23
CA SER A 22 -8.12 9.06 -23.83
C SER A 22 -8.12 9.08 -25.38
N ILE A 23 -8.35 10.25 -25.99
CA ILE A 23 -8.27 10.42 -27.45
C ILE A 23 -6.81 10.26 -27.96
N ARG A 24 -5.83 10.47 -27.08
CA ARG A 24 -4.39 10.37 -27.37
C ARG A 24 -3.78 9.03 -26.93
N LEU A 25 -4.58 8.13 -26.39
CA LEU A 25 -4.10 6.78 -26.04
C LEU A 25 -3.70 6.01 -27.32
N LEU A 26 -2.69 5.17 -27.16
CA LEU A 26 -2.21 4.31 -28.23
C LEU A 26 -3.35 3.40 -28.73
N PRO A 27 -3.49 3.23 -30.05
CA PRO A 27 -4.48 2.30 -30.58
C PRO A 27 -4.17 0.87 -30.13
N PRO A 28 -5.21 0.01 -29.93
CA PRO A 28 -5.05 -1.34 -29.42
C PRO A 28 -4.03 -2.19 -30.18
N GLU A 29 -3.86 -1.94 -31.48
CA GLU A 29 -2.93 -2.68 -32.34
C GLU A 29 -1.46 -2.47 -31.96
N LEU A 30 -1.13 -1.37 -31.27
CA LEU A 30 0.24 -1.09 -30.80
C LEU A 30 0.51 -1.70 -29.42
N ASP A 31 -0.54 -2.06 -28.68
CA ASP A 31 -0.43 -2.68 -27.33
C ASP A 31 -0.15 -4.20 -27.45
N GLU A 32 -0.63 -4.83 -28.52
CA GLU A 32 -0.46 -6.27 -28.75
C GLU A 32 0.94 -6.66 -29.29
N HIS A 33 1.73 -5.72 -29.83
CA HIS A 33 2.93 -6.00 -30.62
C HIS A 33 4.26 -5.98 -29.84
N ARG A 34 4.27 -5.87 -28.54
CA ARG A 34 5.50 -5.99 -27.73
C ARG A 34 5.71 -7.35 -27.05
N GLY A 35 4.90 -8.31 -27.32
CA GLY A 35 5.12 -9.72 -27.03
C GLY A 35 5.60 -10.42 -28.29
N ASP A 36 6.84 -10.91 -28.25
CA ASP A 36 7.45 -11.80 -29.23
C ASP A 36 6.38 -12.77 -29.81
N GLY A 37 6.31 -12.87 -31.15
CA GLY A 37 5.26 -13.49 -31.97
C GLY A 37 4.77 -14.90 -31.66
N SER A 38 4.68 -15.26 -30.41
CA SER A 38 3.88 -16.38 -29.93
C SER A 38 2.46 -15.86 -29.69
N SER A 39 1.51 -16.33 -30.49
CA SER A 39 0.07 -16.22 -30.21
C SER A 39 -0.16 -16.75 -28.79
N VAL A 40 -0.05 -15.85 -27.79
CA VAL A 40 -0.53 -16.14 -26.45
C VAL A 40 -2.04 -16.23 -26.61
N THR A 41 -2.53 -17.45 -26.91
CA THR A 41 -3.92 -17.77 -26.69
C THR A 41 -4.25 -17.20 -25.32
N THR A 42 -5.19 -16.27 -25.27
CA THR A 42 -5.81 -15.77 -24.04
C THR A 42 -6.50 -16.97 -23.37
N SER A 43 -5.67 -17.93 -22.89
CA SER A 43 -6.16 -19.00 -22.06
C SER A 43 -6.65 -18.31 -20.80
N SER A 44 -7.96 -18.31 -20.63
CA SER A 44 -8.63 -17.79 -19.44
C SER A 44 -8.08 -18.55 -18.23
N VAL A 45 -6.98 -18.05 -17.65
CA VAL A 45 -6.44 -18.63 -16.43
C VAL A 45 -7.55 -18.59 -15.39
N ALA A 46 -7.99 -19.75 -14.91
CA ALA A 46 -9.04 -19.82 -13.91
C ALA A 46 -8.65 -18.99 -12.68
N TRP A 47 -9.64 -18.37 -12.05
CA TRP A 47 -9.41 -17.60 -10.80
C TRP A 47 -8.92 -18.49 -9.66
N PHE A 48 -9.30 -19.76 -9.67
CA PHE A 48 -8.95 -20.76 -8.67
C PHE A 48 -8.23 -21.94 -9.31
N GLY A 49 -7.25 -22.49 -8.61
CA GLY A 49 -6.46 -23.62 -9.06
C GLY A 49 -4.96 -23.43 -8.80
N LYS A 50 -4.17 -24.48 -9.04
CA LYS A 50 -2.71 -24.44 -8.80
C LYS A 50 -2.00 -23.40 -9.67
N ALA A 51 -2.47 -23.17 -10.89
CA ALA A 51 -1.90 -22.19 -11.82
C ALA A 51 -2.13 -20.72 -11.35
N SER A 52 -3.18 -20.47 -10.56
CA SER A 52 -3.49 -19.12 -10.04
C SER A 52 -2.85 -18.84 -8.67
N LEU A 53 -2.28 -19.84 -8.01
CA LEU A 53 -1.69 -19.69 -6.67
C LEU A 53 -0.63 -18.58 -6.57
N PRO A 54 0.31 -18.43 -7.52
CA PRO A 54 1.27 -17.32 -7.50
C PRO A 54 0.60 -15.95 -7.54
N LEU A 55 -0.48 -15.80 -8.34
CA LEU A 55 -1.25 -14.55 -8.42
C LEU A 55 -1.91 -14.21 -7.09
N TRP A 56 -2.47 -15.20 -6.39
CA TRP A 56 -3.07 -14.98 -5.08
C TRP A 56 -2.02 -14.59 -4.03
N ILE A 57 -0.85 -15.24 -4.04
CA ILE A 57 0.23 -14.90 -3.09
C ILE A 57 0.72 -13.47 -3.32
N LEU A 58 0.93 -13.07 -4.58
CA LEU A 58 1.33 -11.71 -4.93
C LEU A 58 0.22 -10.71 -4.62
N GLY A 59 -1.03 -11.05 -4.93
CA GLY A 59 -2.19 -10.21 -4.64
C GLY A 59 -2.39 -9.98 -3.14
N ILE A 60 -2.32 -11.02 -2.32
CA ILE A 60 -2.40 -10.89 -0.85
C ILE A 60 -1.20 -10.12 -0.31
N GLY A 61 0.00 -10.31 -0.87
CA GLY A 61 1.17 -9.52 -0.53
C GLY A 61 0.97 -8.04 -0.83
N ALA A 62 0.45 -7.71 -2.00
CA ALA A 62 0.11 -6.34 -2.38
C ALA A 62 -1.05 -5.75 -1.54
N THR A 63 -2.04 -6.58 -1.17
CA THR A 63 -3.17 -6.20 -0.29
C THR A 63 -2.69 -5.61 1.02
N GLY A 64 -1.69 -6.19 1.67
CA GLY A 64 -1.19 -5.70 2.95
C GLY A 64 -0.58 -4.30 2.86
N THR A 65 -0.02 -3.90 1.71
CA THR A 65 0.47 -2.52 1.52
C THR A 65 -0.69 -1.52 1.48
N PHE A 66 -1.78 -1.86 0.80
CA PHE A 66 -2.97 -1.01 0.72
C PHE A 66 -3.74 -0.92 2.04
N ILE A 67 -3.83 -2.03 2.79
CA ILE A 67 -4.38 -2.01 4.15
C ILE A 67 -3.60 -1.03 5.03
N ALA A 68 -2.26 -1.10 4.99
CA ALA A 68 -1.41 -0.24 5.79
C ALA A 68 -1.48 1.22 5.36
N GLU A 69 -1.47 1.50 4.05
CA GLU A 69 -1.57 2.87 3.50
C GLU A 69 -2.91 3.52 3.85
N GLY A 70 -4.03 2.85 3.55
CA GLY A 70 -5.36 3.36 3.85
C GLY A 70 -5.58 3.58 5.35
N SER A 71 -5.15 2.61 6.17
CA SER A 71 -5.28 2.75 7.63
C SER A 71 -4.42 3.87 8.20
N ALA A 72 -3.21 4.08 7.69
CA ALA A 72 -2.38 5.21 8.10
C ALA A 72 -3.00 6.56 7.72
N ALA A 73 -3.63 6.64 6.55
CA ALA A 73 -4.30 7.84 6.06
C ALA A 73 -5.53 8.21 6.89
N ASP A 74 -6.39 7.23 7.16
CA ASP A 74 -7.68 7.49 7.81
C ASP A 74 -7.58 7.55 9.34
N TRP A 75 -6.72 6.74 9.94
CA TRP A 75 -6.66 6.56 11.39
C TRP A 75 -5.45 7.20 12.07
N GLY A 76 -4.41 7.61 11.33
CA GLY A 76 -3.20 8.17 11.92
C GLY A 76 -3.44 9.45 12.70
N ALA A 77 -4.28 10.36 12.19
CA ALA A 77 -4.65 11.58 12.90
C ALA A 77 -5.54 11.31 14.12
N LEU A 78 -6.46 10.38 14.01
CA LEU A 78 -7.35 9.96 15.10
C LEU A 78 -6.57 9.30 16.22
N LEU A 79 -5.56 8.49 15.89
CA LEU A 79 -4.68 7.85 16.87
C LEU A 79 -3.98 8.89 17.76
N LEU A 80 -3.41 9.95 17.19
CA LEU A 80 -2.77 11.02 17.94
C LEU A 80 -3.78 11.82 18.78
N ARG A 81 -4.98 12.06 18.25
CA ARG A 81 -6.04 12.80 18.94
C ARG A 81 -6.61 12.02 20.12
N ASP A 82 -7.04 10.80 19.88
CA ASP A 82 -7.90 10.06 20.81
C ASP A 82 -7.09 9.24 21.84
N GLU A 83 -5.94 8.69 21.43
CA GLU A 83 -5.13 7.85 22.32
C GLU A 83 -4.02 8.63 23.03
N MET A 84 -3.59 9.77 22.50
CA MET A 84 -2.50 10.54 23.07
C MET A 84 -2.92 11.94 23.53
N ASN A 85 -4.16 12.39 23.25
CA ASN A 85 -4.67 13.72 23.59
C ASN A 85 -3.75 14.87 23.16
N VAL A 86 -3.13 14.75 22.00
CA VAL A 86 -2.21 15.74 21.44
C VAL A 86 -2.99 17.00 21.06
N SER A 87 -2.36 18.16 21.03
CA SER A 87 -3.00 19.42 20.62
C SER A 87 -3.33 19.43 19.12
N VAL A 88 -4.38 20.18 18.75
CA VAL A 88 -4.98 20.23 17.39
C VAL A 88 -3.95 20.40 16.27
N GLY A 89 -2.88 21.17 16.49
CA GLY A 89 -1.84 21.41 15.49
C GLY A 89 -1.00 20.18 15.11
N TYR A 90 -1.02 19.13 15.91
CA TYR A 90 -0.18 17.93 15.69
C TYR A 90 -0.94 16.71 15.19
N TYR A 91 -2.29 16.73 15.11
CA TYR A 91 -3.06 15.55 14.70
C TYR A 91 -2.61 14.97 13.36
N ALA A 92 -2.38 15.82 12.37
CA ALA A 92 -2.01 15.40 11.04
C ALA A 92 -0.55 14.95 10.91
N SER A 93 0.29 15.11 11.95
CA SER A 93 1.73 14.87 11.84
C SER A 93 2.06 13.40 11.52
N ALA A 94 1.32 12.44 12.05
CA ALA A 94 1.54 11.03 11.78
C ALA A 94 1.38 10.72 10.30
N PHE A 95 0.25 11.12 9.71
CA PHE A 95 0.02 10.91 8.28
C PHE A 95 0.95 11.75 7.40
N ALA A 96 1.23 12.99 7.78
CA ALA A 96 2.15 13.85 7.02
C ALA A 96 3.56 13.22 6.95
N THR A 97 4.06 12.70 8.08
CA THR A 97 5.35 12.01 8.16
C THR A 97 5.35 10.72 7.33
N PHE A 98 4.28 9.93 7.43
CA PHE A 98 4.07 8.74 6.62
C PHE A 98 4.09 9.06 5.12
N ALA A 99 3.29 10.05 4.69
CA ALA A 99 3.18 10.43 3.28
C ALA A 99 4.51 10.96 2.73
N LEU A 100 5.21 11.80 3.49
CA LEU A 100 6.53 12.29 3.12
C LEU A 100 7.52 11.14 2.94
N ALA A 101 7.58 10.23 3.90
CA ALA A 101 8.44 9.06 3.84
C ALA A 101 8.13 8.16 2.64
N MET A 102 6.85 7.95 2.34
CA MET A 102 6.40 7.19 1.18
C MET A 102 6.80 7.86 -0.14
N ILE A 103 6.66 9.18 -0.26
CA ILE A 103 7.12 9.93 -1.43
C ILE A 103 8.63 9.73 -1.62
N ILE A 104 9.42 9.94 -0.57
CA ILE A 104 10.89 9.75 -0.62
C ILE A 104 11.23 8.32 -1.07
N SER A 105 10.59 7.33 -0.48
CA SER A 105 10.88 5.93 -0.80
C SER A 105 10.44 5.52 -2.21
N ARG A 106 9.43 6.13 -2.79
CA ARG A 106 9.06 5.93 -4.19
C ARG A 106 10.13 6.42 -5.15
N PHE A 107 10.77 7.57 -4.88
CA PHE A 107 11.89 8.06 -5.68
C PHE A 107 13.16 7.21 -5.57
N LEU A 108 13.36 6.57 -4.43
CA LEU A 108 14.52 5.70 -4.17
C LEU A 108 14.25 4.24 -4.52
N GLY A 109 12.98 3.87 -4.64
CA GLY A 109 12.51 2.50 -4.76
C GLY A 109 13.10 1.75 -5.95
N ASP A 110 13.11 2.38 -7.11
CA ASP A 110 13.65 1.77 -8.33
C ASP A 110 15.12 1.40 -8.16
N ARG A 111 15.93 2.31 -7.60
CA ARG A 111 17.35 2.04 -7.31
C ARG A 111 17.55 0.91 -6.31
N TRP A 112 16.67 0.81 -5.31
CA TRP A 112 16.74 -0.29 -4.33
C TRP A 112 16.33 -1.62 -4.95
N LEU A 113 15.26 -1.63 -5.76
CA LEU A 113 14.80 -2.83 -6.46
C LEU A 113 15.84 -3.34 -7.47
N GLU A 114 16.47 -2.45 -8.25
CA GLU A 114 17.54 -2.80 -9.17
C GLU A 114 18.79 -3.32 -8.45
N ARG A 115 19.23 -2.66 -7.36
CA ARG A 115 20.46 -2.99 -6.68
C ARG A 115 20.38 -4.24 -5.82
N PHE A 116 19.27 -4.46 -5.12
CA PHE A 116 19.13 -5.51 -4.11
C PHE A 116 18.17 -6.62 -4.51
N GLY A 117 17.38 -6.39 -5.56
CA GLY A 117 16.32 -7.26 -6.05
C GLY A 117 15.01 -7.14 -5.26
N PRO A 118 13.86 -7.35 -5.93
CA PRO A 118 12.53 -7.11 -5.35
C PRO A 118 12.26 -7.96 -4.11
N TYR A 119 12.66 -9.23 -4.10
CA TYR A 119 12.47 -10.09 -2.94
C TYR A 119 13.12 -9.54 -1.66
N LYS A 120 14.39 -9.12 -1.72
CA LYS A 120 15.11 -8.64 -0.53
C LYS A 120 14.56 -7.31 -0.04
N VAL A 121 14.27 -6.40 -0.96
CA VAL A 121 13.74 -5.07 -0.65
C VAL A 121 12.38 -5.20 0.03
N VAL A 122 11.43 -5.90 -0.58
CA VAL A 122 10.07 -6.05 -0.04
C VAL A 122 10.08 -6.80 1.29
N ARG A 123 10.89 -7.87 1.40
CA ARG A 123 11.01 -8.61 2.65
C ARG A 123 11.57 -7.75 3.78
N PHE A 124 12.68 -7.06 3.53
CA PHE A 124 13.32 -6.22 4.54
C PHE A 124 12.39 -5.07 4.96
N LEU A 125 11.89 -4.32 4.00
CA LEU A 125 11.04 -3.15 4.26
C LEU A 125 9.73 -3.54 4.93
N GLY A 126 9.05 -4.59 4.46
CA GLY A 126 7.80 -5.03 5.06
C GLY A 126 7.96 -5.51 6.50
N VAL A 127 8.98 -6.33 6.76
CA VAL A 127 9.23 -6.86 8.11
C VAL A 127 9.78 -5.77 9.04
N VAL A 128 10.86 -5.09 8.65
CA VAL A 128 11.50 -4.08 9.50
C VAL A 128 10.60 -2.85 9.64
N GLY A 129 10.03 -2.35 8.53
CA GLY A 129 9.14 -1.19 8.55
C GLY A 129 7.87 -1.44 9.36
N GLY A 130 7.20 -2.58 9.14
CA GLY A 130 6.02 -2.95 9.91
C GLY A 130 6.33 -3.16 11.40
N THR A 131 7.40 -3.87 11.74
CA THR A 131 7.80 -4.09 13.13
C THR A 131 8.17 -2.78 13.83
N SER A 132 8.97 -1.92 13.17
CA SER A 132 9.32 -0.60 13.69
C SER A 132 8.08 0.26 13.91
N TRP A 133 7.13 0.25 12.96
CA TRP A 133 5.87 0.97 13.10
C TRP A 133 5.10 0.51 14.35
N GLY A 134 4.88 -0.78 14.50
CA GLY A 134 4.15 -1.32 15.65
C GLY A 134 4.82 -1.03 16.98
N ILE A 135 6.12 -1.28 17.10
CA ILE A 135 6.87 -1.07 18.34
C ILE A 135 6.90 0.42 18.73
N LEU A 136 7.25 1.30 17.80
CA LEU A 136 7.39 2.72 18.08
C LEU A 136 6.03 3.38 18.36
N MET A 137 4.98 2.93 17.68
CA MET A 137 3.60 3.36 17.95
C MET A 137 3.18 2.97 19.38
N LEU A 138 3.30 1.69 19.75
CA LEU A 138 2.92 1.22 21.08
C LEU A 138 3.74 1.88 22.18
N LEU A 139 5.05 2.01 21.98
CA LEU A 139 5.94 2.65 22.95
C LEU A 139 5.62 4.13 23.11
N GLY A 140 5.35 4.83 21.99
CA GLY A 140 4.95 6.23 22.02
C GLY A 140 3.64 6.44 22.78
N ILE A 141 2.62 5.63 22.49
CA ILE A 141 1.33 5.73 23.20
C ILE A 141 1.50 5.42 24.70
N TRP A 142 2.30 4.41 25.04
CA TRP A 142 2.59 4.09 26.44
C TRP A 142 3.29 5.23 27.20
N LEU A 143 4.17 5.98 26.52
CA LEU A 143 4.91 7.12 27.10
C LEU A 143 4.13 8.44 27.08
N SER A 144 2.98 8.52 26.42
CA SER A 144 2.25 9.76 26.16
C SER A 144 1.89 10.55 27.44
N GLY A 145 1.55 9.83 28.50
CA GLY A 145 1.23 10.45 29.80
C GLY A 145 2.42 11.03 30.56
N THR A 146 3.65 10.53 30.31
CA THR A 146 4.84 10.92 31.08
C THR A 146 5.76 11.83 30.26
N PHE A 147 5.95 11.53 28.97
CA PHE A 147 6.85 12.24 28.06
C PHE A 147 6.15 12.58 26.73
N PRO A 148 5.21 13.54 26.72
CA PRO A 148 4.36 13.79 25.55
C PRO A 148 5.13 14.09 24.25
N LEU A 149 6.19 14.90 24.33
CA LEU A 149 7.00 15.24 23.14
C LEU A 149 7.72 14.02 22.58
N LEU A 150 8.34 13.22 23.45
CA LEU A 150 9.01 11.97 23.04
C LEU A 150 8.01 10.99 22.44
N ALA A 151 6.83 10.91 23.01
CA ALA A 151 5.74 10.05 22.53
C ALA A 151 5.34 10.41 21.10
N ILE A 152 5.12 11.69 20.80
CA ILE A 152 4.81 12.17 19.45
C ILE A 152 5.95 11.82 18.48
N ILE A 153 7.19 12.04 18.87
CA ILE A 153 8.36 11.73 18.04
C ILE A 153 8.42 10.24 17.73
N LEU A 154 8.20 9.37 18.71
CA LEU A 154 8.21 7.92 18.53
C LEU A 154 7.12 7.46 17.57
N VAL A 155 5.86 7.90 17.75
CA VAL A 155 4.76 7.54 16.87
C VAL A 155 5.04 8.00 15.44
N ASN A 156 5.44 9.27 15.27
CA ASN A 156 5.78 9.79 13.94
C ASN A 156 6.94 9.02 13.30
N THR A 157 7.96 8.62 14.06
CA THR A 157 9.06 7.80 13.57
C THR A 157 8.56 6.42 13.13
N GLY A 158 7.61 5.82 13.84
CA GLY A 158 6.95 4.58 13.43
C GLY A 158 6.23 4.73 12.09
N PHE A 159 5.43 5.77 11.95
CA PHE A 159 4.74 6.10 10.68
C PHE A 159 5.73 6.41 9.54
N PHE A 160 6.86 7.03 9.84
CA PHE A 160 7.94 7.23 8.87
C PHE A 160 8.46 5.89 8.33
N PHE A 161 8.77 4.93 9.20
CA PHE A 161 9.22 3.59 8.76
C PHE A 161 8.17 2.85 7.95
N ALA A 162 6.89 2.97 8.31
CA ALA A 162 5.80 2.42 7.52
C ALA A 162 5.74 3.04 6.12
N GLY A 163 5.84 4.36 6.00
CA GLY A 163 5.86 5.07 4.73
C GLY A 163 7.04 4.66 3.84
N ILE A 164 8.26 4.60 4.42
CA ILE A 164 9.44 4.10 3.70
C ILE A 164 9.23 2.67 3.20
N ALA A 165 8.58 1.82 3.98
CA ALA A 165 8.37 0.43 3.60
C ALA A 165 7.41 0.29 2.42
N ILE A 166 6.28 1.00 2.45
CA ILE A 166 5.19 0.81 1.49
C ILE A 166 5.55 1.32 0.09
N GLY A 167 6.34 2.40 -0.02
CA GLY A 167 6.58 3.06 -1.31
C GLY A 167 6.99 2.13 -2.45
N PRO A 168 8.03 1.29 -2.34
CA PRO A 168 8.47 0.40 -3.40
C PRO A 168 7.75 -0.95 -3.42
N MET A 169 6.94 -1.30 -2.40
CA MET A 169 6.40 -2.66 -2.28
C MET A 169 5.35 -2.97 -3.32
N PHE A 170 4.38 -2.07 -3.55
CA PHE A 170 3.33 -2.30 -4.54
C PHE A 170 3.89 -2.42 -5.97
N PRO A 171 4.76 -1.50 -6.46
CA PRO A 171 5.43 -1.68 -7.75
C PRO A 171 6.17 -3.01 -7.88
N ALA A 172 6.84 -3.48 -6.82
CA ALA A 172 7.54 -4.75 -6.83
C ALA A 172 6.58 -5.95 -6.98
N PHE A 173 5.40 -5.94 -6.32
CA PHE A 173 4.40 -6.99 -6.49
C PHE A 173 3.78 -6.99 -7.89
N ILE A 174 3.54 -5.81 -8.46
CA ILE A 174 3.06 -5.67 -9.85
C ILE A 174 4.11 -6.21 -10.84
N LEU A 175 5.39 -5.86 -10.67
CA LEU A 175 6.47 -6.39 -11.48
C LEU A 175 6.53 -7.92 -11.38
N GLY A 176 6.40 -8.48 -10.18
CA GLY A 176 6.33 -9.92 -9.96
C GLY A 176 5.17 -10.57 -10.70
N SER A 177 4.01 -9.93 -10.73
CA SER A 177 2.82 -10.45 -11.41
C SER A 177 2.93 -10.46 -12.94
N ALA A 178 3.70 -9.54 -13.49
CA ALA A 178 3.98 -9.48 -14.93
C ALA A 178 4.94 -10.58 -15.40
N ASN A 179 5.70 -11.18 -14.48
CA ASN A 179 6.73 -12.17 -14.80
C ASN A 179 6.36 -13.61 -14.43
N ILE A 180 5.08 -13.92 -14.20
CA ILE A 180 4.65 -15.28 -13.90
C ILE A 180 4.66 -16.14 -15.17
N PRO A 181 5.42 -17.26 -15.21
CA PRO A 181 5.46 -18.11 -16.37
C PRO A 181 4.09 -18.64 -16.77
N GLY A 182 3.77 -18.58 -18.08
CA GLY A 182 2.51 -19.07 -18.63
C GLY A 182 1.29 -18.18 -18.40
N ILE A 183 1.48 -16.98 -17.86
CA ILE A 183 0.42 -15.98 -17.70
C ILE A 183 0.81 -14.70 -18.46
N ALA A 184 -0.09 -14.18 -19.28
CA ALA A 184 0.14 -12.93 -19.97
C ALA A 184 0.36 -11.78 -18.95
N PRO A 185 1.37 -10.92 -19.11
CA PRO A 185 1.69 -9.84 -18.16
C PRO A 185 0.48 -8.97 -17.81
N SER A 186 -0.33 -8.60 -18.80
CA SER A 186 -1.55 -7.81 -18.61
C SER A 186 -2.57 -8.49 -17.69
N VAL A 187 -2.73 -9.81 -17.82
CA VAL A 187 -3.63 -10.62 -16.97
C VAL A 187 -3.08 -10.69 -15.53
N GLY A 188 -1.77 -10.90 -15.37
CA GLY A 188 -1.12 -10.92 -14.07
C GLY A 188 -1.29 -9.58 -13.32
N ILE A 189 -0.94 -8.48 -13.97
CA ILE A 189 -1.06 -7.12 -13.44
C ILE A 189 -2.52 -6.80 -13.07
N ALA A 190 -3.46 -7.06 -13.97
CA ALA A 190 -4.88 -6.77 -13.74
C ALA A 190 -5.44 -7.54 -12.55
N ARG A 191 -5.11 -8.82 -12.41
CA ARG A 191 -5.61 -9.65 -11.30
C ARG A 191 -5.03 -9.26 -9.96
N VAL A 192 -3.72 -9.07 -9.88
CA VAL A 192 -3.09 -8.59 -8.64
C VAL A 192 -3.61 -7.21 -8.28
N GLY A 193 -3.79 -6.32 -9.26
CA GLY A 193 -4.42 -5.02 -9.05
C GLY A 193 -5.83 -5.11 -8.45
N VAL A 194 -6.71 -5.94 -9.04
CA VAL A 194 -8.08 -6.12 -8.52
C VAL A 194 -8.09 -6.69 -7.10
N ILE A 195 -7.26 -7.72 -6.83
CA ILE A 195 -7.18 -8.32 -5.48
C ILE A 195 -6.73 -7.28 -4.45
N SER A 196 -5.76 -6.45 -4.79
CA SER A 196 -5.12 -5.55 -3.82
C SER A 196 -5.85 -4.22 -3.63
N ILE A 197 -6.39 -3.60 -4.68
CA ILE A 197 -7.05 -2.29 -4.59
C ILE A 197 -8.30 -2.35 -3.70
N GLY A 198 -9.07 -3.45 -3.77
CA GLY A 198 -10.23 -3.63 -2.89
C GLY A 198 -9.88 -3.53 -1.39
N ALA A 199 -8.66 -3.89 -1.03
CA ALA A 199 -8.19 -3.83 0.34
C ALA A 199 -7.97 -2.40 0.87
N TYR A 200 -7.80 -1.42 -0.02
CA TYR A 200 -7.68 -0.02 0.37
C TYR A 200 -8.97 0.49 1.07
N PHE A 201 -10.11 -0.02 0.65
CA PHE A 201 -11.40 0.32 1.27
C PHE A 201 -11.72 -0.58 2.48
N VAL A 202 -11.38 -1.86 2.39
CA VAL A 202 -11.67 -2.83 3.46
C VAL A 202 -10.75 -2.61 4.67
N GLY A 203 -9.48 -2.28 4.44
CA GLY A 203 -8.50 -2.11 5.51
C GLY A 203 -8.91 -1.12 6.60
N PRO A 204 -9.16 0.16 6.27
CA PRO A 204 -9.62 1.16 7.24
C PRO A 204 -10.95 0.81 7.90
N THR A 205 -11.87 0.20 7.15
CA THR A 205 -13.16 -0.26 7.70
C THR A 205 -12.96 -1.31 8.80
N VAL A 206 -12.06 -2.27 8.60
CA VAL A 206 -11.74 -3.28 9.61
C VAL A 206 -11.12 -2.63 10.85
N VAL A 207 -10.23 -1.65 10.69
CA VAL A 207 -9.68 -0.89 11.82
C VAL A 207 -10.80 -0.19 12.60
N GLY A 208 -11.76 0.42 11.91
CA GLY A 208 -12.93 1.06 12.56
C GLY A 208 -13.73 0.08 13.40
N VAL A 209 -14.13 -1.04 12.81
CA VAL A 209 -14.90 -2.07 13.51
C VAL A 209 -14.13 -2.64 14.71
N LEU A 210 -12.82 -2.82 14.58
CA LEU A 210 -11.97 -3.28 15.70
C LEU A 210 -11.86 -2.22 16.79
N SER A 211 -11.71 -0.94 16.41
CA SER A 211 -11.56 0.15 17.38
C SER A 211 -12.81 0.36 18.25
N ASP A 212 -13.98 0.03 17.73
CA ASP A 212 -15.24 0.06 18.51
C ASP A 212 -15.32 -1.05 19.58
N GLN A 213 -14.58 -2.13 19.41
CA GLN A 213 -14.63 -3.29 20.32
C GLN A 213 -13.46 -3.32 21.32
N ILE A 214 -12.30 -2.79 20.91
CA ILE A 214 -11.10 -2.77 21.75
C ILE A 214 -10.66 -1.31 21.94
N THR A 215 -9.51 -0.91 21.41
CA THR A 215 -9.10 0.51 21.31
C THR A 215 -8.45 0.73 19.96
N LEU A 216 -8.38 2.00 19.53
CA LEU A 216 -7.73 2.34 18.27
C LEU A 216 -6.25 1.92 18.27
N THR A 217 -5.58 2.01 19.40
CA THR A 217 -4.20 1.54 19.57
C THR A 217 -4.03 0.08 19.16
N TYR A 218 -4.87 -0.82 19.66
CA TYR A 218 -4.77 -2.25 19.31
C TYR A 218 -5.33 -2.55 17.94
N ALA A 219 -6.36 -1.83 17.50
CA ALA A 219 -6.90 -1.95 16.15
C ALA A 219 -5.84 -1.64 15.07
N MET A 220 -4.96 -0.68 15.33
CA MET A 220 -3.85 -0.32 14.43
C MET A 220 -2.75 -1.38 14.33
N LEU A 221 -2.77 -2.42 15.16
CA LEU A 221 -1.91 -3.59 14.96
C LEU A 221 -2.31 -4.42 13.73
N TYR A 222 -3.57 -4.36 13.32
CA TYR A 222 -4.03 -5.05 12.10
C TYR A 222 -3.26 -4.59 10.84
N PRO A 223 -3.18 -3.29 10.48
CA PRO A 223 -2.37 -2.85 9.34
C PRO A 223 -0.86 -3.08 9.54
N VAL A 224 -0.35 -3.01 10.77
CA VAL A 224 1.04 -3.37 11.09
C VAL A 224 1.32 -4.83 10.72
N LEU A 225 0.47 -5.76 11.17
CA LEU A 225 0.60 -7.18 10.86
C LEU A 225 0.41 -7.47 9.37
N ALA A 226 -0.49 -6.77 8.71
CA ALA A 226 -0.68 -6.88 7.26
C ALA A 226 0.58 -6.48 6.49
N LEU A 227 1.26 -5.40 6.91
CA LEU A 227 2.52 -4.95 6.31
C LEU A 227 3.66 -5.96 6.54
N ILE A 228 3.76 -6.51 7.75
CA ILE A 228 4.75 -7.56 8.08
C ILE A 228 4.47 -8.81 7.24
N LEU A 229 3.22 -9.23 7.11
CA LEU A 229 2.82 -10.37 6.30
C LEU A 229 3.20 -10.16 4.83
N SER A 230 2.99 -8.96 4.28
CA SER A 230 3.45 -8.61 2.92
C SER A 230 4.96 -8.86 2.75
N GLY A 231 5.76 -8.47 3.75
CA GLY A 231 7.19 -8.76 3.78
C GLY A 231 7.50 -10.26 3.75
N TYR A 232 6.73 -11.10 4.44
CA TYR A 232 6.91 -12.56 4.39
C TYR A 232 6.46 -13.16 3.06
N LEU A 233 5.38 -12.65 2.47
CA LEU A 233 4.86 -13.08 1.17
C LEU A 233 5.76 -12.64 -0.01
N ALA A 234 6.71 -11.75 0.21
CA ALA A 234 7.75 -11.40 -0.76
C ALA A 234 8.49 -12.62 -1.33
N ARG A 235 8.38 -13.80 -0.69
CA ARG A 235 8.93 -15.06 -1.23
C ARG A 235 8.46 -15.34 -2.66
N ALA A 236 7.29 -14.90 -3.04
CA ALA A 236 6.76 -15.03 -4.40
C ALA A 236 7.53 -14.19 -5.44
N LEU A 237 8.34 -13.22 -4.99
CA LEU A 237 9.21 -12.41 -5.84
C LEU A 237 10.61 -13.02 -6.07
N ARG A 238 10.84 -14.27 -5.63
CA ARG A 238 12.12 -14.95 -5.88
C ARG A 238 12.17 -15.38 -7.35
N GLY A 239 13.16 -14.88 -8.05
CA GLY A 239 13.37 -15.21 -9.47
C GLY A 239 12.77 -14.22 -10.46
N VAL A 240 12.29 -13.07 -9.94
CA VAL A 240 11.87 -11.91 -10.72
C VAL A 240 13.02 -10.92 -10.83
#